data_1d9f38b16b1eb545f3ee1c0b85b4569f
#
_entry.id   1d9f38b16b1eb545f3ee1c0b85b4569f
#
_cell.length_a   1.000
_cell.length_b   1.000
_cell.length_c   1.000
_cell.angle_alpha   90.00
_cell.angle_beta   90.00
_cell.angle_gamma   90.00
#
_symmetry.space_group_name_H-M   'P 1'
#
loop_
_entity.id
_entity.type
_entity.pdbx_description
1 polymer ?
#
loop_
_entity_poly.entity_id
_entity_poly.type
_entity_poly.pdbx_seq_one_letter_code
_entity_poly.pdbx_strand_id
1 'polypeptide(L)'
;GQGSRQYGLEVGKSLDLPDDFLYMANQIRQEFIGMNKNIVPTKSSQYNSEVYFDECSICQNKTEEIHHIIEQNKANDDGNIVENNIHKNRKSNLMNVCSTCHDEIHDKKIKVNGYIQTINGIKLDIEKKNECFEVVDLEQKVKELVK
;
A
#
# COMPACT_ATOMS: atom_id res chain seq x y z
N GLY A 1 9.25 19.02 -1.62
CA GLY A 1 8.68 17.96 -0.82
C GLY A 1 9.75 17.02 -0.29
N GLN A 2 9.62 16.54 0.91
CA GLN A 2 10.50 15.51 1.40
C GLN A 2 10.23 14.23 0.59
N GLY A 3 11.24 13.71 -0.12
CA GLY A 3 11.19 12.42 -0.77
C GLY A 3 10.93 11.29 0.24
N SER A 4 10.67 10.07 -0.27
CA SER A 4 10.50 8.91 0.59
C SER A 4 11.75 8.75 1.48
N ARG A 5 11.58 8.15 2.67
CA ARG A 5 12.71 7.89 3.58
C ARG A 5 13.79 6.99 2.96
N GLN A 6 13.50 6.38 1.84
CA GLN A 6 14.41 5.49 1.10
C GLN A 6 14.92 6.10 -0.22
N TYR A 7 14.56 7.35 -0.50
CA TYR A 7 14.86 7.98 -1.79
C TYR A 7 16.32 7.85 -2.23
N GLY A 8 17.28 8.08 -1.32
CA GLY A 8 18.70 7.92 -1.62
C GLY A 8 19.12 6.50 -2.03
N LEU A 9 18.50 5.47 -1.42
CA LEU A 9 18.75 4.08 -1.75
C LEU A 9 18.08 3.67 -3.06
N GLU A 10 16.90 4.22 -3.35
CA GLU A 10 16.21 4.03 -4.63
C GLU A 10 16.99 4.63 -5.79
N VAL A 11 17.56 5.83 -5.61
CA VAL A 11 18.45 6.45 -6.59
C VAL A 11 19.71 5.61 -6.77
N GLY A 12 20.35 5.15 -5.70
CA GLY A 12 21.50 4.28 -5.77
C GLY A 12 21.24 3.00 -6.57
N LYS A 13 20.07 2.40 -6.39
CA LYS A 13 19.65 1.22 -7.15
C LYS A 13 19.44 1.54 -8.63
N SER A 14 18.86 2.67 -8.96
CA SER A 14 18.64 3.10 -10.34
C SER A 14 19.95 3.48 -11.07
N LEU A 15 21.03 3.72 -10.32
CA LEU A 15 22.38 3.97 -10.82
C LEU A 15 23.25 2.69 -10.86
N ASP A 16 22.65 1.51 -10.74
CA ASP A 16 23.33 0.20 -10.75
C ASP A 16 24.46 0.09 -9.71
N LEU A 17 24.30 0.72 -8.54
CA LEU A 17 25.22 0.50 -7.44
C LEU A 17 25.13 -0.95 -6.94
N PRO A 18 26.27 -1.56 -6.53
CA PRO A 18 26.28 -2.94 -6.05
C PRO A 18 25.29 -3.19 -4.90
N ASP A 19 24.60 -4.33 -4.94
CA ASP A 19 23.57 -4.69 -3.93
C ASP A 19 24.12 -4.75 -2.51
N ASP A 20 25.36 -5.22 -2.31
CA ASP A 20 26.07 -5.25 -1.02
C ASP A 20 26.32 -3.83 -0.47
N PHE A 21 26.64 -2.87 -1.33
CA PHE A 21 26.75 -1.46 -0.94
C PHE A 21 25.40 -0.90 -0.49
N LEU A 22 24.33 -1.14 -1.26
CA LEU A 22 22.99 -0.71 -0.91
C LEU A 22 22.48 -1.36 0.37
N TYR A 23 22.81 -2.63 0.59
CA TYR A 23 22.54 -3.37 1.82
C TYR A 23 23.20 -2.71 3.03
N MET A 24 24.50 -2.43 2.95
CA MET A 24 25.25 -1.79 4.03
C MET A 24 24.72 -0.38 4.33
N ALA A 25 24.45 0.41 3.30
CA ALA A 25 23.87 1.76 3.44
C ALA A 25 22.51 1.73 4.13
N ASN A 26 21.67 0.72 3.82
CA ASN A 26 20.38 0.54 4.47
C ASN A 26 20.52 0.10 5.93
N GLN A 27 21.48 -0.77 6.26
CA GLN A 27 21.74 -1.15 7.65
C GLN A 27 22.16 0.05 8.51
N ILE A 28 23.10 0.84 8.03
CA ILE A 28 23.55 2.07 8.72
C ILE A 28 22.36 3.00 8.93
N ARG A 29 21.53 3.18 7.91
CA ARG A 29 20.31 3.99 8.02
C ARG A 29 19.35 3.46 9.08
N GLN A 30 19.15 2.16 9.17
CA GLN A 30 18.28 1.52 10.17
C GLN A 30 18.78 1.74 11.60
N GLU A 31 20.07 1.65 11.82
CA GLU A 31 20.69 1.93 13.11
C GLU A 31 20.47 3.38 13.54
N PHE A 32 20.61 4.34 12.62
CA PHE A 32 20.37 5.76 12.91
C PHE A 32 18.91 6.10 13.19
N ILE A 33 17.95 5.41 12.56
CA ILE A 33 16.53 5.71 12.66
C ILE A 33 15.83 4.85 13.73
N GLY A 34 16.53 3.82 14.27
CA GLY A 34 15.95 2.87 15.22
C GLY A 34 14.84 1.99 14.62
N MET A 35 14.79 1.88 13.32
CA MET A 35 13.80 1.07 12.61
C MET A 35 14.42 -0.24 12.12
N ASN A 36 13.99 -1.35 12.71
CA ASN A 36 14.25 -2.71 12.19
C ASN A 36 13.43 -2.98 10.91
N LYS A 37 13.55 -2.12 9.90
CA LYS A 37 12.85 -2.30 8.64
C LYS A 37 13.79 -2.81 7.56
N ASN A 38 13.31 -3.86 6.92
CA ASN A 38 13.99 -4.64 5.90
C ASN A 38 14.63 -3.81 4.78
N ILE A 39 15.71 -4.32 4.32
CA ILE A 39 16.48 -4.16 3.09
C ILE A 39 15.68 -3.48 1.97
N VAL A 40 16.35 -2.63 1.18
CA VAL A 40 15.81 -2.12 -0.10
C VAL A 40 15.12 -3.24 -0.85
N PRO A 41 13.84 -3.10 -1.18
CA PRO A 41 13.12 -4.15 -1.87
C PRO A 41 13.78 -4.44 -3.20
N THR A 42 14.16 -5.70 -3.39
CA THR A 42 14.83 -6.16 -4.63
C THR A 42 13.86 -6.84 -5.58
N LYS A 43 12.74 -7.35 -5.05
CA LYS A 43 11.71 -8.03 -5.83
C LYS A 43 10.77 -7.01 -6.46
N SER A 44 10.79 -6.91 -7.79
CA SER A 44 9.83 -6.12 -8.54
C SER A 44 8.55 -6.89 -8.84
N SER A 45 7.48 -6.14 -9.08
CA SER A 45 6.20 -6.68 -9.51
C SER A 45 6.28 -7.28 -10.92
N GLN A 46 5.56 -8.38 -11.14
CA GLN A 46 5.38 -8.95 -12.48
C GLN A 46 4.54 -8.04 -13.41
N TYR A 47 3.78 -7.12 -12.85
CA TYR A 47 2.92 -6.21 -13.62
C TYR A 47 3.65 -4.96 -14.10
N ASN A 48 4.61 -4.48 -13.32
CA ASN A 48 5.38 -3.28 -13.62
C ASN A 48 6.72 -3.33 -12.88
N SER A 49 7.81 -3.28 -13.62
CA SER A 49 9.17 -3.40 -13.08
C SER A 49 9.60 -2.21 -12.18
N GLU A 50 8.89 -1.08 -12.26
CA GLU A 50 9.12 0.08 -11.40
C GLU A 50 8.41 -0.02 -10.04
N VAL A 51 7.56 -1.05 -9.86
CA VAL A 51 6.84 -1.31 -8.61
C VAL A 51 7.52 -2.47 -7.88
N TYR A 52 8.05 -2.20 -6.72
CA TYR A 52 8.72 -3.17 -5.86
C TYR A 52 7.83 -3.62 -4.71
N PHE A 53 8.06 -4.85 -4.23
CA PHE A 53 7.46 -5.35 -3.00
C PHE A 53 8.13 -4.64 -1.81
N ASP A 54 7.45 -3.66 -1.27
CA ASP A 54 7.86 -2.87 -0.12
C ASP A 54 6.90 -3.13 1.06
N GLU A 55 6.55 -2.13 1.81
CA GLU A 55 5.56 -2.21 2.89
C GLU A 55 4.14 -2.11 2.34
N CYS A 56 3.20 -2.76 3.02
CA CYS A 56 1.78 -2.60 2.74
C CYS A 56 1.38 -1.12 2.81
N SER A 57 0.77 -0.62 1.77
CA SER A 57 0.38 0.80 1.66
C SER A 57 -0.69 1.23 2.67
N ILE A 58 -1.33 0.26 3.36
CA ILE A 58 -2.42 0.50 4.32
C ILE A 58 -1.94 0.38 5.76
N CYS A 59 -1.29 -0.74 6.12
CA CYS A 59 -0.91 -1.05 7.51
C CYS A 59 0.61 -1.06 7.75
N GLN A 60 1.42 -0.86 6.71
CA GLN A 60 2.90 -0.86 6.76
C GLN A 60 3.54 -2.20 7.15
N ASN A 61 2.78 -3.28 7.23
CA ASN A 61 3.32 -4.62 7.37
C ASN A 61 4.00 -5.07 6.08
N LYS A 62 4.68 -6.23 6.15
CA LYS A 62 5.30 -6.83 4.98
C LYS A 62 4.28 -7.05 3.86
N THR A 63 4.60 -6.60 2.66
CA THR A 63 3.80 -6.84 1.46
C THR A 63 3.93 -8.28 0.99
N GLU A 64 2.82 -8.86 0.60
CA GLU A 64 2.74 -10.20 0.00
C GLU A 64 2.28 -10.15 -1.44
N GLU A 65 1.46 -9.16 -1.80
CA GLU A 65 0.86 -9.03 -3.12
C GLU A 65 0.85 -7.60 -3.64
N ILE A 66 0.77 -7.46 -4.96
CA ILE A 66 0.52 -6.19 -5.65
C ILE A 66 -0.92 -6.19 -6.13
N HIS A 67 -1.70 -5.26 -5.62
CA HIS A 67 -3.12 -5.11 -5.91
C HIS A 67 -3.37 -4.03 -6.96
N HIS A 68 -4.29 -4.30 -7.89
CA HIS A 68 -4.78 -3.32 -8.86
C HIS A 68 -5.92 -2.51 -8.23
N ILE A 69 -5.74 -1.20 -8.10
CA ILE A 69 -6.75 -0.30 -7.52
C ILE A 69 -8.02 -0.33 -8.39
N ILE A 70 -7.86 -0.20 -9.71
CA ILE A 70 -8.92 -0.46 -10.67
C ILE A 70 -8.72 -1.86 -11.22
N GLU A 71 -9.74 -2.69 -11.10
CA GLU A 71 -9.68 -4.11 -11.45
C GLU A 71 -9.26 -4.34 -12.91
N GLN A 72 -8.46 -5.39 -13.12
CA GLN A 72 -7.93 -5.74 -14.46
C GLN A 72 -9.03 -6.06 -15.47
N ASN A 73 -10.19 -6.56 -15.02
CA ASN A 73 -11.32 -6.91 -15.85
C ASN A 73 -11.99 -5.69 -16.52
N LYS A 74 -11.69 -4.48 -16.03
CA LYS A 74 -12.17 -3.21 -16.64
C LYS A 74 -11.29 -2.72 -17.79
N ALA A 75 -10.16 -3.38 -18.02
CA ALA A 75 -9.28 -3.06 -19.14
C ALA A 75 -9.75 -3.74 -20.43
N ASN A 76 -9.56 -3.05 -21.54
CA ASN A 76 -9.78 -3.61 -22.88
C ASN A 76 -8.66 -4.63 -23.25
N ASP A 77 -8.73 -5.19 -24.45
CA ASP A 77 -7.77 -6.19 -24.94
C ASP A 77 -6.32 -5.65 -24.99
N ASP A 78 -6.15 -4.34 -25.17
CA ASP A 78 -4.85 -3.66 -25.15
C ASP A 78 -4.35 -3.37 -23.72
N GLY A 79 -5.14 -3.71 -22.69
CA GLY A 79 -4.81 -3.46 -21.29
C GLY A 79 -5.09 -2.03 -20.82
N ASN A 80 -5.84 -1.24 -21.57
CA ASN A 80 -6.18 0.13 -21.22
C ASN A 80 -7.55 0.23 -20.54
N ILE A 81 -7.62 0.97 -19.46
CA ILE A 81 -8.85 1.33 -18.76
C ILE A 81 -9.33 2.65 -19.36
N VAL A 82 -10.31 2.55 -20.27
CA VAL A 82 -10.76 3.68 -21.11
C VAL A 82 -11.32 4.83 -20.28
N GLU A 83 -12.10 4.53 -19.26
CA GLU A 83 -12.74 5.54 -18.40
C GLU A 83 -11.72 6.43 -17.67
N ASN A 84 -10.57 5.88 -17.33
CA ASN A 84 -9.51 6.57 -16.59
C ASN A 84 -8.33 6.98 -17.48
N ASN A 85 -8.35 6.58 -18.75
CA ASN A 85 -7.27 6.83 -19.72
C ASN A 85 -5.88 6.39 -19.22
N ILE A 86 -5.81 5.20 -18.59
CA ILE A 86 -4.57 4.63 -18.08
C ILE A 86 -4.44 3.15 -18.47
N HIS A 87 -3.22 2.66 -18.59
CA HIS A 87 -2.95 1.24 -18.69
C HIS A 87 -3.14 0.56 -17.32
N LYS A 88 -3.75 -0.63 -17.27
CA LYS A 88 -4.03 -1.37 -16.01
C LYS A 88 -2.80 -1.56 -15.12
N ASN A 89 -1.62 -1.77 -15.72
CA ASN A 89 -0.36 -1.99 -15.03
C ASN A 89 0.44 -0.70 -14.77
N ARG A 90 -0.17 0.47 -14.95
CA ARG A 90 0.49 1.73 -14.60
C ARG A 90 0.75 1.80 -13.09
N LYS A 91 1.91 2.34 -12.70
CA LYS A 91 2.33 2.47 -11.29
C LYS A 91 1.24 3.10 -10.41
N SER A 92 0.51 4.10 -10.92
CA SER A 92 -0.59 4.76 -10.20
C SER A 92 -1.82 3.87 -9.96
N ASN A 93 -1.93 2.73 -10.65
CA ASN A 93 -3.00 1.75 -10.46
C ASN A 93 -2.58 0.53 -9.65
N LEU A 94 -1.35 0.50 -9.15
CA LEU A 94 -0.78 -0.61 -8.40
C LEU A 94 -0.44 -0.18 -6.98
N MET A 95 -0.71 -1.04 -6.02
CA MET A 95 -0.38 -0.81 -4.61
C MET A 95 0.11 -2.08 -3.94
N ASN A 96 0.99 -1.91 -2.96
CA ASN A 96 1.47 -2.97 -2.10
C ASN A 96 0.45 -3.30 -1.02
N VAL A 97 0.11 -4.57 -0.85
CA VAL A 97 -0.81 -5.03 0.20
C VAL A 97 -0.29 -6.29 0.88
N CYS A 98 -0.56 -6.43 2.17
CA CYS A 98 -0.46 -7.70 2.87
C CYS A 98 -1.75 -8.51 2.67
N SER A 99 -1.72 -9.80 2.96
CA SER A 99 -2.88 -10.69 2.81
C SER A 99 -4.12 -10.17 3.55
N THR A 100 -3.96 -9.72 4.79
CA THR A 100 -5.06 -9.20 5.62
C THR A 100 -5.74 -7.99 4.98
N CYS A 101 -4.95 -6.97 4.57
CA CYS A 101 -5.51 -5.78 3.93
C CYS A 101 -6.12 -6.09 2.55
N HIS A 102 -5.55 -7.07 1.83
CA HIS A 102 -6.09 -7.54 0.57
C HIS A 102 -7.48 -8.16 0.75
N ASP A 103 -7.65 -9.02 1.74
CA ASP A 103 -8.95 -9.61 2.09
C ASP A 103 -9.96 -8.54 2.52
N GLU A 104 -9.54 -7.56 3.33
CA GLU A 104 -10.41 -6.44 3.74
C GLU A 104 -10.88 -5.56 2.56
N ILE A 105 -10.06 -5.41 1.52
CA ILE A 105 -10.47 -4.73 0.28
C ILE A 105 -11.51 -5.56 -0.47
N HIS A 106 -11.30 -6.87 -0.62
CA HIS A 106 -12.26 -7.77 -1.27
C HIS A 106 -13.58 -7.89 -0.50
N ASP A 107 -13.53 -7.89 0.82
CA ASP A 107 -14.70 -7.86 1.70
C ASP A 107 -15.42 -6.49 1.73
N LYS A 108 -14.89 -5.51 0.99
CA LYS A 108 -15.42 -4.14 0.94
C LYS A 108 -15.41 -3.41 2.30
N LYS A 109 -14.56 -3.84 3.22
CA LYS A 109 -14.30 -3.15 4.50
C LYS A 109 -13.40 -1.95 4.29
N ILE A 110 -12.49 -2.04 3.33
CA ILE A 110 -11.63 -0.95 2.87
C ILE A 110 -11.95 -0.66 1.41
N LYS A 111 -12.25 0.59 1.10
CA LYS A 111 -12.38 1.09 -0.27
C LYS A 111 -11.15 1.93 -0.59
N VAL A 112 -10.51 1.63 -1.69
CA VAL A 112 -9.34 2.36 -2.19
C VAL A 112 -9.78 3.23 -3.36
N ASN A 113 -9.62 4.56 -3.21
CA ASN A 113 -10.01 5.52 -4.25
C ASN A 113 -8.85 5.82 -5.22
N GLY A 114 -7.60 5.61 -4.80
CA GLY A 114 -6.40 5.85 -5.59
C GLY A 114 -5.37 6.70 -4.86
N TYR A 115 -4.37 7.18 -5.59
CA TYR A 115 -3.35 8.08 -5.04
C TYR A 115 -3.77 9.54 -5.24
N ILE A 116 -3.61 10.35 -4.21
CA ILE A 116 -3.87 11.79 -4.22
C ILE A 116 -2.61 12.57 -3.88
N GLN A 117 -2.47 13.75 -4.49
CA GLN A 117 -1.43 14.69 -4.17
C GLN A 117 -1.86 15.55 -2.98
N THR A 118 -1.04 15.56 -1.93
CA THR A 118 -1.24 16.40 -0.75
C THR A 118 -0.05 17.34 -0.56
N ILE A 119 -0.17 18.32 0.36
CA ILE A 119 0.94 19.21 0.73
C ILE A 119 2.15 18.46 1.29
N ASN A 120 1.93 17.23 1.82
CA ASN A 120 2.98 16.36 2.37
C ASN A 120 3.44 15.27 1.37
N GLY A 121 3.07 15.38 0.09
CA GLY A 121 3.39 14.42 -0.95
C GLY A 121 2.19 13.58 -1.39
N ILE A 122 2.48 12.51 -2.13
CA ILE A 122 1.47 11.58 -2.64
C ILE A 122 1.06 10.63 -1.52
N LYS A 123 -0.26 10.49 -1.31
CA LYS A 123 -0.85 9.56 -0.35
C LYS A 123 -1.91 8.70 -1.00
N LEU A 124 -2.09 7.51 -0.44
CA LEU A 124 -3.19 6.63 -0.81
C LEU A 124 -4.48 7.11 -0.14
N ASP A 125 -5.52 7.33 -0.91
CA ASP A 125 -6.85 7.70 -0.44
C ASP A 125 -7.68 6.44 -0.20
N ILE A 126 -8.01 6.18 1.06
CA ILE A 126 -8.78 5.01 1.50
C ILE A 126 -9.93 5.42 2.41
N GLU A 127 -11.04 4.74 2.25
CA GLU A 127 -12.19 4.80 3.14
C GLU A 127 -12.33 3.47 3.89
N LYS A 128 -12.27 3.49 5.22
CA LYS A 128 -12.57 2.32 6.04
C LYS A 128 -14.03 2.39 6.48
N LYS A 129 -14.78 1.33 6.24
CA LYS A 129 -16.09 1.17 6.87
C LYS A 129 -15.84 0.88 8.34
N ASN A 130 -16.10 1.86 9.19
CA ASN A 130 -16.23 1.61 10.62
C ASN A 130 -17.43 0.67 10.76
N GLU A 131 -17.22 -0.54 11.27
CA GLU A 131 -18.30 -1.28 11.91
C GLU A 131 -18.70 -0.40 13.09
N CYS A 132 -19.74 0.41 12.91
CA CYS A 132 -20.46 0.96 14.03
C CYS A 132 -20.96 -0.24 14.82
N PHE A 133 -20.27 -0.58 15.90
CA PHE A 133 -20.90 -1.34 16.96
C PHE A 133 -22.13 -0.54 17.33
N GLU A 134 -23.30 -1.01 16.94
CA GLU A 134 -24.56 -0.49 17.44
C GLU A 134 -24.56 -0.67 18.95
N VAL A 135 -24.30 0.42 19.66
CA VAL A 135 -24.38 0.50 21.13
C VAL A 135 -25.85 0.34 21.60
N VAL A 136 -26.76 -0.01 20.68
CA VAL A 136 -28.19 -0.12 20.94
C VAL A 136 -28.58 -1.29 21.82
N ASP A 137 -27.71 -2.31 21.95
CA ASP A 137 -28.10 -3.56 22.61
C ASP A 137 -27.80 -3.60 24.13
N LEU A 138 -26.98 -2.69 24.62
CA LEU A 138 -26.66 -2.63 26.06
C LEU A 138 -27.74 -1.95 26.90
N GLU A 139 -28.44 -0.96 26.34
CA GLU A 139 -29.52 -0.27 27.06
C GLU A 139 -30.80 -1.12 27.14
N GLN A 140 -31.06 -1.99 26.17
CA GLN A 140 -32.21 -2.92 26.22
C GLN A 140 -31.96 -4.06 27.18
N LYS A 141 -30.73 -4.61 27.24
CA LYS A 141 -30.36 -5.66 28.22
C LYS A 141 -30.40 -5.17 29.66
N VAL A 142 -30.05 -3.93 29.90
CA VAL A 142 -30.13 -3.32 31.25
C VAL A 142 -31.58 -3.11 31.68
N LYS A 143 -32.50 -2.81 30.76
CA LYS A 143 -33.93 -2.67 31.07
C LYS A 143 -34.65 -4.01 31.34
N GLU A 144 -34.15 -5.11 30.78
CA GLU A 144 -34.65 -6.45 31.10
C GLU A 144 -34.12 -7.02 32.42
N LEU A 145 -32.96 -6.54 32.89
CA LEU A 145 -32.35 -6.96 34.15
C LEU A 145 -32.88 -6.21 35.39
N VAL A 146 -33.65 -5.13 35.21
CA VAL A 146 -34.19 -4.27 36.27
C VAL A 146 -35.69 -4.53 36.54
N LYS A 147 -36.28 -5.57 35.94
CA LYS A 147 -37.66 -5.99 36.27
C LYS A 147 -37.69 -7.04 37.37
#